data_1a0460ff4ba6a5201f81f9893182cfbc
#
_entry.id   1a0460ff4ba6a5201f81f9893182cfbc
#
_cell.length_a   1.000
_cell.length_b   1.000
_cell.length_c   1.000
_cell.angle_alpha   90.00
_cell.angle_beta   90.00
_cell.angle_gamma   90.00
#
_symmetry.space_group_name_H-M   'P 1'
#
loop_
_entity.id
_entity.type
_entity.pdbx_description
1 polymer ?
#
loop_
_entity_poly.entity_id
_entity_poly.type
_entity_poly.pdbx_seq_one_letter_code
_entity_poly.pdbx_strand_id
1 'polypeptide(L)'
;MNIHSIAWKSILRLQQIYPKEVDEICSRIDLPKKILLNQNLTLPVELFLNFFIQAESVFDDELISINYSRMAQIRPNYSELLGLIFVYSRHMKESFKLLQTYINIELEGINVLVTKHQDIVKIQFIADPVIEHSSLYENLCLSLIHI
;
A
#
# COMPACT_ATOMS: atom_id res chain seq x y z
N MET A 1 -10.16 -3.42 -10.92
CA MET A 1 -8.85 -3.67 -10.29
C MET A 1 -9.06 -3.98 -8.81
N ASN A 2 -8.32 -4.91 -8.28
CA ASN A 2 -8.52 -5.37 -6.91
C ASN A 2 -7.22 -5.27 -6.10
N ILE A 3 -7.36 -5.04 -4.81
CA ILE A 3 -6.26 -5.01 -3.86
C ILE A 3 -6.48 -6.10 -2.79
N HIS A 4 -5.44 -6.83 -2.48
CA HIS A 4 -5.53 -7.89 -1.47
C HIS A 4 -5.71 -7.27 -0.07
N SER A 5 -6.49 -7.95 0.79
CA SER A 5 -6.81 -7.47 2.15
C SER A 5 -5.58 -7.21 3.03
N ILE A 6 -4.42 -7.70 2.63
CA ILE A 6 -3.17 -7.44 3.34
C ILE A 6 -2.83 -5.94 3.39
N ALA A 7 -3.14 -5.19 2.32
CA ALA A 7 -2.97 -3.74 2.29
C ALA A 7 -3.86 -3.04 3.34
N TRP A 8 -4.99 -3.65 3.71
CA TRP A 8 -5.93 -3.15 4.70
C TRP A 8 -5.46 -3.39 6.15
N LYS A 9 -4.48 -4.27 6.38
CA LYS A 9 -3.90 -4.49 7.73
C LYS A 9 -3.35 -3.20 8.32
N SER A 10 -2.88 -2.34 7.48
CA SER A 10 -2.39 -1.03 7.88
C SER A 10 -3.52 -0.16 8.45
N ILE A 11 -4.72 -0.24 7.89
CA ILE A 11 -5.91 0.46 8.38
C ILE A 11 -6.35 -0.07 9.75
N LEU A 12 -6.18 -1.37 10.02
CA LEU A 12 -6.42 -1.93 11.35
C LEU A 12 -5.55 -1.27 12.43
N ARG A 13 -4.31 -0.92 12.10
CA ARG A 13 -3.44 -0.21 13.04
C ARG A 13 -3.90 1.22 13.26
N LEU A 14 -4.34 1.88 12.20
CA LEU A 14 -4.95 3.20 12.31
C LEU A 14 -6.20 3.14 13.21
N GLN A 15 -7.02 2.10 13.07
CA GLN A 15 -8.19 1.87 13.91
C GLN A 15 -7.83 1.66 15.39
N GLN A 16 -6.69 1.05 15.70
CA GLN A 16 -6.24 0.90 17.09
C GLN A 16 -5.86 2.24 17.73
N ILE A 17 -5.35 3.18 16.95
CA ILE A 17 -4.90 4.50 17.42
C ILE A 17 -6.07 5.50 17.40
N TYR A 18 -6.88 5.48 16.35
CA TYR A 18 -7.96 6.42 16.05
C TYR A 18 -9.28 5.69 15.74
N PRO A 19 -9.86 4.98 16.73
CA PRO A 19 -11.02 4.12 16.50
C PRO A 19 -12.27 4.90 16.03
N LYS A 20 -12.47 6.10 16.52
CA LYS A 20 -13.66 6.91 16.17
C LYS A 20 -13.58 7.43 14.74
N GLU A 21 -12.43 7.95 14.37
CA GLU A 21 -12.16 8.50 13.04
C GLU A 21 -12.26 7.41 11.98
N VAL A 22 -11.66 6.25 12.22
CA VAL A 22 -11.73 5.11 11.29
C VAL A 22 -13.16 4.57 11.20
N ASP A 23 -13.90 4.55 12.31
CA ASP A 23 -15.31 4.16 12.34
C ASP A 23 -16.17 5.11 11.49
N GLU A 24 -15.91 6.42 11.57
CA GLU A 24 -16.58 7.42 10.77
C GLU A 24 -16.25 7.25 9.28
N ILE A 25 -14.97 7.05 8.92
CA ILE A 25 -14.54 6.82 7.55
C ILE A 25 -15.23 5.57 6.99
N CYS A 26 -15.18 4.45 7.71
CA CYS A 26 -15.84 3.21 7.29
C CYS A 26 -17.34 3.40 7.05
N SER A 27 -18.00 4.20 7.89
CA SER A 27 -19.42 4.51 7.73
C SER A 27 -19.71 5.35 6.50
N ARG A 28 -18.84 6.30 6.16
CA ARG A 28 -18.98 7.16 4.97
C ARG A 28 -18.84 6.41 3.65
N ILE A 29 -18.05 5.34 3.63
CA ILE A 29 -17.79 4.51 2.43
C ILE A 29 -18.53 3.17 2.43
N ASP A 30 -19.49 2.99 3.35
CA ASP A 30 -20.25 1.74 3.52
C ASP A 30 -19.37 0.49 3.67
N LEU A 31 -18.20 0.63 4.33
CA LEU A 31 -17.26 -0.47 4.55
C LEU A 31 -17.53 -1.16 5.89
N PRO A 32 -18.06 -2.40 5.90
CA PRO A 32 -18.26 -3.13 7.14
C PRO A 32 -16.92 -3.45 7.83
N LYS A 33 -16.75 -3.06 9.09
CA LYS A 33 -15.52 -3.27 9.89
C LYS A 33 -15.02 -4.72 9.92
N LYS A 34 -15.95 -5.70 9.89
CA LYS A 34 -15.58 -7.14 9.84
C LYS A 34 -14.78 -7.49 8.58
N ILE A 35 -14.86 -6.69 7.50
CA ILE A 35 -14.07 -6.89 6.30
C ILE A 35 -12.58 -6.64 6.60
N LEU A 36 -12.28 -5.64 7.42
CA LEU A 36 -10.91 -5.32 7.82
C LEU A 36 -10.24 -6.46 8.60
N LEU A 37 -11.02 -7.30 9.27
CA LEU A 37 -10.52 -8.44 10.04
C LEU A 37 -10.28 -9.70 9.19
N ASN A 38 -10.81 -9.72 7.97
CA ASN A 38 -10.70 -10.89 7.09
C ASN A 38 -9.43 -10.80 6.24
N GLN A 39 -8.49 -11.72 6.47
CA GLN A 39 -7.16 -11.70 5.85
C GLN A 39 -7.11 -12.22 4.41
N ASN A 40 -8.20 -12.82 3.91
CA ASN A 40 -8.22 -13.49 2.61
C ASN A 40 -9.20 -12.85 1.61
N LEU A 41 -9.58 -11.61 1.82
CA LEU A 41 -10.46 -10.89 0.90
C LEU A 41 -9.65 -10.09 -0.11
N THR A 42 -10.18 -10.06 -1.31
CA THR A 42 -9.77 -9.14 -2.37
C THR A 42 -10.87 -8.10 -2.50
N LEU A 43 -10.53 -6.83 -2.40
CA LEU A 43 -11.45 -5.72 -2.42
C LEU A 43 -11.16 -4.81 -3.62
N PRO A 44 -12.19 -4.14 -4.17
CA PRO A 44 -11.98 -3.11 -5.17
C PRO A 44 -11.00 -2.04 -4.67
N VAL A 45 -10.06 -1.65 -5.52
CA VAL A 45 -9.08 -0.60 -5.19
C VAL A 45 -9.75 0.74 -4.89
N GLU A 46 -10.89 0.98 -5.52
CA GLU A 46 -11.71 2.18 -5.34
C GLU A 46 -12.16 2.36 -3.89
N LEU A 47 -12.47 1.26 -3.18
CA LEU A 47 -12.77 1.33 -1.75
C LEU A 47 -11.57 1.78 -0.92
N PHE A 48 -10.38 1.30 -1.26
CA PHE A 48 -9.15 1.69 -0.59
C PHE A 48 -8.80 3.16 -0.85
N LEU A 49 -8.96 3.61 -2.10
CA LEU A 49 -8.81 5.02 -2.47
C LEU A 49 -9.79 5.91 -1.71
N ASN A 50 -11.08 5.53 -1.72
CA ASN A 50 -12.11 6.27 -1.02
C ASN A 50 -11.85 6.34 0.49
N PHE A 51 -11.28 5.30 1.09
CA PHE A 51 -10.88 5.35 2.50
C PHE A 51 -9.92 6.51 2.76
N PHE A 52 -8.86 6.66 1.97
CA PHE A 52 -7.88 7.73 2.17
C PHE A 52 -8.42 9.11 1.82
N ILE A 53 -9.25 9.23 0.77
CA ILE A 53 -9.94 10.50 0.46
C ILE A 53 -10.82 10.94 1.63
N GLN A 54 -11.56 10.03 2.25
CA GLN A 54 -12.35 10.37 3.42
C GLN A 54 -11.48 10.62 4.66
N ALA A 55 -10.35 9.93 4.78
CA ALA A 55 -9.40 10.14 5.86
C ALA A 55 -8.83 11.56 5.84
N GLU A 56 -8.46 12.10 4.68
CA GLU A 56 -8.01 13.48 4.54
C GLU A 56 -9.02 14.47 5.15
N SER A 57 -10.30 14.27 4.87
CA SER A 57 -11.38 15.11 5.42
C SER A 57 -11.61 14.91 6.92
N VAL A 58 -11.55 13.67 7.41
CA VAL A 58 -11.85 13.35 8.82
C VAL A 58 -10.71 13.76 9.74
N PHE A 59 -9.47 13.63 9.27
CA PHE A 59 -8.28 14.01 10.03
C PHE A 59 -7.85 15.47 9.81
N ASP A 60 -8.48 16.18 8.88
CA ASP A 60 -8.06 17.53 8.44
C ASP A 60 -6.56 17.57 8.07
N ASP A 61 -6.11 16.53 7.37
CA ASP A 61 -4.71 16.32 6.98
C ASP A 61 -4.64 15.77 5.55
N GLU A 62 -4.29 16.62 4.59
CA GLU A 62 -4.12 16.26 3.17
C GLU A 62 -2.99 15.24 2.96
N LEU A 63 -2.08 15.11 3.91
CA LEU A 63 -0.95 14.18 3.86
C LEU A 63 -1.16 12.94 4.73
N ILE A 64 -2.39 12.69 5.17
CA ILE A 64 -2.68 11.58 6.10
C ILE A 64 -2.20 10.23 5.56
N SER A 65 -2.29 9.99 4.25
CA SER A 65 -1.80 8.77 3.61
C SER A 65 -0.29 8.60 3.75
N ILE A 66 0.47 9.69 3.60
CA ILE A 66 1.93 9.73 3.75
C ILE A 66 2.32 9.61 5.22
N ASN A 67 1.66 10.39 6.08
CA ASN A 67 1.89 10.35 7.53
C ASN A 67 1.57 8.97 8.10
N TYR A 68 0.52 8.37 7.59
CA TYR A 68 0.13 7.02 7.93
C TYR A 68 1.18 5.98 7.51
N SER A 69 1.74 6.07 6.30
CA SER A 69 2.84 5.19 5.86
C SER A 69 4.04 5.27 6.79
N ARG A 70 4.36 6.48 7.25
CA ARG A 70 5.46 6.69 8.23
C ARG A 70 5.15 6.09 9.59
N MET A 71 3.91 6.21 10.09
CA MET A 71 3.48 5.61 11.36
C MET A 71 3.36 4.09 11.27
N ALA A 72 2.90 3.60 10.15
CA ALA A 72 2.79 2.17 9.92
C ALA A 72 4.14 1.47 9.89
N GLN A 73 5.26 2.28 10.00
CA GLN A 73 6.65 1.83 9.88
C GLN A 73 6.71 0.33 9.65
N ILE A 74 6.75 0.03 8.38
CA ILE A 74 6.50 -1.30 7.89
C ILE A 74 7.61 -2.17 8.43
N ARG A 75 7.28 -2.92 9.46
CA ARG A 75 8.08 -4.10 9.72
C ARG A 75 7.93 -4.99 8.49
N PRO A 76 8.97 -5.69 8.04
CA PRO A 76 8.94 -6.54 6.83
C PRO A 76 7.80 -7.57 6.78
N ASN A 77 7.02 -7.68 7.82
CA ASN A 77 5.92 -8.63 7.98
C ASN A 77 4.57 -8.17 7.37
N TYR A 78 4.49 -7.01 6.73
CA TYR A 78 3.21 -6.47 6.27
C TYR A 78 2.83 -6.84 4.84
N SER A 79 3.81 -7.09 3.98
CA SER A 79 3.61 -7.72 2.68
C SER A 79 4.29 -9.08 2.75
N GLU A 80 3.50 -10.14 2.86
CA GLU A 80 4.09 -11.47 3.06
C GLU A 80 5.04 -11.80 1.92
N LEU A 81 4.63 -11.61 0.66
CA LEU A 81 5.45 -11.92 -0.50
C LEU A 81 6.56 -10.88 -0.71
N LEU A 82 6.23 -9.59 -0.75
CA LEU A 82 7.22 -8.54 -0.99
C LEU A 82 8.24 -8.45 0.14
N GLY A 83 7.80 -8.60 1.39
CA GLY A 83 8.68 -8.68 2.55
C GLY A 83 9.63 -9.86 2.46
N LEU A 84 9.15 -11.04 2.08
CA LEU A 84 9.97 -12.23 1.90
C LEU A 84 10.99 -12.05 0.78
N ILE A 85 10.63 -11.42 -0.33
CA ILE A 85 11.54 -11.11 -1.43
C ILE A 85 12.76 -10.35 -0.92
N PHE A 86 12.56 -9.29 -0.12
CA PHE A 86 13.67 -8.48 0.38
C PHE A 86 14.48 -9.17 1.48
N VAL A 87 13.84 -9.95 2.34
CA VAL A 87 14.51 -10.66 3.43
C VAL A 87 15.36 -11.84 2.92
N TYR A 88 14.87 -12.57 1.92
CA TYR A 88 15.51 -13.79 1.45
C TYR A 88 16.36 -13.63 0.19
N SER A 89 16.33 -12.47 -0.47
CA SER A 89 17.19 -12.22 -1.61
C SER A 89 18.65 -12.04 -1.17
N ARG A 90 19.56 -12.66 -1.88
CA ARG A 90 21.01 -12.57 -1.60
C ARG A 90 21.61 -11.21 -1.92
N HIS A 91 21.02 -10.53 -2.90
CA HIS A 91 21.49 -9.24 -3.40
C HIS A 91 20.32 -8.36 -3.80
N MET A 92 20.47 -7.06 -3.63
CA MET A 92 19.49 -6.05 -4.02
C MET A 92 19.00 -6.20 -5.47
N LYS A 93 19.90 -6.54 -6.39
CA LYS A 93 19.55 -6.80 -7.79
C LYS A 93 18.54 -7.94 -7.95
N GLU A 94 18.70 -8.99 -7.16
CA GLU A 94 17.78 -10.14 -7.15
C GLU A 94 16.42 -9.72 -6.58
N SER A 95 16.40 -8.96 -5.48
CA SER A 95 15.17 -8.43 -4.89
C SER A 95 14.37 -7.65 -5.90
N PHE A 96 14.99 -6.73 -6.62
CA PHE A 96 14.28 -5.92 -7.61
C PHE A 96 13.79 -6.74 -8.81
N LYS A 97 14.53 -7.74 -9.23
CA LYS A 97 14.07 -8.65 -10.29
C LYS A 97 12.85 -9.45 -9.86
N LEU A 98 12.87 -9.96 -8.64
CA LEU A 98 11.72 -10.67 -8.07
C LEU A 98 10.53 -9.73 -7.85
N LEU A 99 10.78 -8.51 -7.38
CA LEU A 99 9.75 -7.49 -7.26
C LEU A 99 9.06 -7.21 -8.61
N GLN A 100 9.83 -7.01 -9.68
CA GLN A 100 9.26 -6.83 -11.03
C GLN A 100 8.37 -8.00 -11.47
N THR A 101 8.75 -9.22 -11.07
CA THR A 101 8.02 -10.42 -11.47
C THR A 101 6.73 -10.62 -10.68
N TYR A 102 6.76 -10.30 -9.39
CA TYR A 102 5.70 -10.73 -8.45
C TYR A 102 4.83 -9.60 -7.91
N ILE A 103 5.16 -8.34 -8.16
CA ILE A 103 4.39 -7.21 -7.61
C ILE A 103 2.91 -7.26 -7.96
N ASN A 104 2.58 -7.70 -9.17
CA ASN A 104 1.19 -7.80 -9.63
C ASN A 104 0.35 -8.85 -8.89
N ILE A 105 0.98 -9.75 -8.13
CA ILE A 105 0.25 -10.72 -7.31
C ILE A 105 -0.38 -10.04 -6.09
N GLU A 106 0.31 -9.05 -5.52
CA GLU A 106 -0.19 -8.31 -4.37
C GLU A 106 -0.89 -7.00 -4.75
N LEU A 107 -0.42 -6.37 -5.82
CA LEU A 107 -0.87 -5.05 -6.25
C LEU A 107 -1.19 -5.10 -7.75
N GLU A 108 -2.41 -5.53 -8.06
CA GLU A 108 -2.91 -5.54 -9.44
C GLU A 108 -2.86 -4.12 -10.02
N GLY A 109 -2.40 -3.98 -11.25
CA GLY A 109 -2.30 -2.67 -11.94
C GLY A 109 -1.06 -1.85 -11.61
N ILE A 110 -0.12 -2.37 -10.77
CA ILE A 110 1.16 -1.73 -10.52
C ILE A 110 2.29 -2.56 -11.12
N ASN A 111 3.14 -1.92 -11.89
CA ASN A 111 4.35 -2.50 -12.44
C ASN A 111 5.58 -1.77 -11.90
N VAL A 112 6.68 -2.50 -11.77
CA VAL A 112 7.97 -1.92 -11.40
C VAL A 112 8.94 -2.11 -12.54
N LEU A 113 9.52 -1.02 -13.00
CA LEU A 113 10.60 -1.02 -13.98
C LEU A 113 11.91 -0.64 -13.27
N VAL A 114 12.88 -1.53 -13.33
CA VAL A 114 14.22 -1.28 -12.79
C VAL A 114 15.19 -1.20 -13.97
N THR A 115 15.81 -0.04 -14.13
CA THR A 115 16.81 0.20 -15.16
C THR A 115 18.13 0.60 -14.51
N LYS A 116 19.23 0.13 -15.08
CA LYS A 116 20.58 0.53 -14.65
C LYS A 116 21.24 1.30 -15.76
N HIS A 117 21.71 2.50 -15.42
CA HIS A 117 22.54 3.31 -16.32
C HIS A 117 23.81 3.71 -15.56
N GLN A 118 24.95 3.16 -15.98
CA GLN A 118 26.23 3.27 -15.27
C GLN A 118 26.11 2.80 -13.82
N ASP A 119 26.34 3.69 -12.84
CA ASP A 119 26.28 3.40 -11.41
C ASP A 119 24.94 3.80 -10.78
N ILE A 120 23.98 4.30 -11.58
CA ILE A 120 22.66 4.72 -11.11
C ILE A 120 21.66 3.62 -11.42
N VAL A 121 20.90 3.22 -10.40
CA VAL A 121 19.74 2.34 -10.53
C VAL A 121 18.50 3.20 -10.43
N LYS A 122 17.70 3.23 -11.51
CA LYS A 122 16.40 3.90 -11.54
C LYS A 122 15.31 2.86 -11.33
N ILE A 123 14.47 3.10 -10.33
CA ILE A 123 13.26 2.32 -10.04
C ILE A 123 12.08 3.19 -10.41
N GLN A 124 11.22 2.69 -11.29
CA GLN A 124 9.99 3.36 -11.69
C GLN A 124 8.81 2.47 -11.30
N PHE A 125 7.87 3.03 -10.56
CA PHE A 125 6.55 2.44 -10.37
C PHE A 125 5.65 2.98 -11.48
N ILE A 126 4.98 2.09 -12.18
CA ILE A 126 4.04 2.41 -13.27
C ILE A 126 2.70 1.88 -12.81
N ALA A 127 1.78 2.77 -12.57
CA ALA A 127 0.44 2.43 -12.11
C ALA A 127 -0.59 2.63 -13.23
N ASP A 128 -1.71 1.93 -13.11
CA ASP A 128 -2.90 2.24 -13.88
C ASP A 128 -3.32 3.70 -13.63
N PRO A 129 -3.79 4.44 -14.64
CA PRO A 129 -4.21 5.85 -14.50
C PRO A 129 -5.20 6.11 -13.35
N VAL A 130 -6.00 5.13 -12.98
CA VAL A 130 -6.91 5.24 -11.83
C VAL A 130 -6.15 5.41 -10.51
N ILE A 131 -4.96 4.83 -10.40
CA ILE A 131 -4.11 4.91 -9.19
C ILE A 131 -3.16 6.11 -9.28
N GLU A 132 -2.67 6.43 -10.48
CA GLU A 132 -1.58 7.40 -10.70
C GLU A 132 -1.91 8.80 -10.16
N HIS A 133 -3.18 9.17 -10.14
CA HIS A 133 -3.64 10.48 -9.66
C HIS A 133 -4.09 10.48 -8.19
N SER A 134 -3.73 9.46 -7.42
CA SER A 134 -4.15 9.35 -6.02
C SER A 134 -2.96 9.48 -5.06
N SER A 135 -3.21 10.03 -3.87
CA SER A 135 -2.27 10.00 -2.74
C SER A 135 -1.84 8.57 -2.36
N LEU A 136 -2.62 7.56 -2.78
CA LEU A 136 -2.28 6.16 -2.64
C LEU A 136 -1.02 5.78 -3.41
N TYR A 137 -0.80 6.34 -4.62
CA TYR A 137 0.39 6.06 -5.42
C TYR A 137 1.65 6.49 -4.68
N GLU A 138 1.63 7.68 -4.09
CA GLU A 138 2.74 8.19 -3.28
C GLU A 138 2.96 7.30 -2.04
N ASN A 139 1.89 6.89 -1.40
CA ASN A 139 1.91 6.00 -0.24
C ASN A 139 2.54 4.64 -0.59
N LEU A 140 2.12 4.01 -1.68
CA LEU A 140 2.69 2.76 -2.16
C LEU A 140 4.17 2.90 -2.53
N CYS A 141 4.54 3.98 -3.21
CA CYS A 141 5.94 4.26 -3.53
C CYS A 141 6.78 4.42 -2.27
N LEU A 142 6.31 5.18 -1.27
CA LEU A 142 7.01 5.37 0.00
C LEU A 142 7.12 4.07 0.78
N SER A 143 6.07 3.25 0.80
CA SER A 143 6.09 1.96 1.51
C SER A 143 7.13 1.00 0.94
N LEU A 144 7.36 1.05 -0.37
CA LEU A 144 8.34 0.21 -1.05
C LEU A 144 9.79 0.72 -0.94
N ILE A 145 9.97 2.04 -0.74
CA ILE A 145 11.31 2.63 -0.54
C ILE A 145 11.83 2.37 0.88
N HIS A 146 10.95 2.19 1.85
CA HIS A 146 11.31 1.98 3.26
C HIS A 146 11.52 0.51 3.65
N ILE A 147 11.45 -0.42 2.70
CA ILE A 147 11.82 -1.82 2.88
C ILE A 147 13.34 -1.97 2.72
#